data_bc46ba906b4fda39d8489a3793c8cde7
#
_entry.id   bc46ba906b4fda39d8489a3793c8cde7
#
_cell.length_a   1.000
_cell.length_b   1.000
_cell.length_c   1.000
_cell.angle_alpha   90.00
_cell.angle_beta   90.00
_cell.angle_gamma   90.00
#
_symmetry.space_group_name_H-M   'P 1'
#
loop_
_entity.id
_entity.type
_entity.pdbx_description
1 polymer ?
#
loop_
_entity_poly.entity_id
_entity_poly.type
_entity_poly.pdbx_seq_one_letter_code
_entity_poly.pdbx_strand_id
1 'polypeptide(L)'
;MSDTRVQSYQDHAGAQAVDSSGLEVKRLTFLEAVAMIVGTNIGAGVLSMAYASRKAGFMPLLLWLAVAGLFTTISMLYVSETALRTRTHNQLSGLAQRYVGSFGAWAIFLSVAVNSIGALIAYMSGSGKILSAFFGISPALGSVLFFIPAAGVLYLGLSAIGKGEKFISIGMVSMILILVAATLLNDNTEFARLLDGDWIYMVPVFNIAVFCFSAQYIVPEMARGFSHAPERLPKAVVTGMLSTFVLLSVVPLSVIALTGLENQSEVATLAWGKALGEWAFFTANTFALCAMLTSYWGLGGSFLTNIFDKFHKLGPESRPKTRLLVLAIVALPPFVLAYSGLVGFVNALYFAVQWG
;
A
#
# COMPACT_ATOMS: atom_id res chain seq x y z
N MET A 1 17.95 -41.43 -19.98
CA MET A 1 18.37 -40.64 -21.14
C MET A 1 17.18 -39.86 -21.61
N SER A 2 17.01 -38.64 -21.17
CA SER A 2 16.01 -37.70 -21.69
C SER A 2 16.64 -36.31 -21.62
N ASP A 3 16.91 -35.85 -22.79
CA ASP A 3 17.60 -34.62 -23.15
C ASP A 3 16.71 -33.42 -22.81
N THR A 4 17.05 -32.71 -21.76
CA THR A 4 16.36 -31.47 -21.42
C THR A 4 17.08 -30.33 -22.14
N ARG A 5 16.58 -29.94 -23.29
CA ARG A 5 17.02 -28.76 -24.02
C ARG A 5 16.76 -27.51 -23.15
N VAL A 6 17.83 -27.00 -22.60
CA VAL A 6 17.90 -25.62 -22.12
C VAL A 6 17.95 -24.73 -23.33
N GLN A 7 16.82 -24.13 -23.69
CA GLN A 7 16.81 -23.07 -24.70
C GLN A 7 17.44 -21.82 -24.10
N SER A 8 18.64 -21.51 -24.55
CA SER A 8 19.30 -20.22 -24.34
C SER A 8 18.51 -19.13 -25.05
N TYR A 9 17.83 -18.31 -24.29
CA TYR A 9 17.26 -17.05 -24.79
C TYR A 9 18.33 -15.98 -24.80
N GLN A 10 18.66 -15.56 -26.03
CA GLN A 10 19.51 -14.39 -26.27
C GLN A 10 18.80 -13.13 -25.84
N ASP A 11 19.54 -12.27 -25.14
CA ASP A 11 19.15 -10.94 -24.70
C ASP A 11 18.76 -10.05 -25.90
N HIS A 12 17.45 -9.81 -26.04
CA HIS A 12 16.97 -8.62 -26.73
C HIS A 12 16.43 -7.66 -25.68
N ALA A 13 17.09 -6.55 -25.50
CA ALA A 13 16.65 -5.44 -24.67
C ALA A 13 15.23 -5.02 -25.08
N GLY A 14 14.22 -5.35 -24.25
CA GLY A 14 12.84 -4.92 -24.44
C GLY A 14 11.76 -6.00 -24.45
N ALA A 15 12.08 -7.28 -24.50
CA ALA A 15 11.07 -8.35 -24.44
C ALA A 15 10.72 -8.69 -22.99
N GLN A 16 9.48 -8.44 -22.58
CA GLN A 16 8.93 -8.91 -21.31
C GLN A 16 8.83 -10.45 -21.37
N ALA A 17 9.58 -11.13 -20.50
CA ALA A 17 9.49 -12.57 -20.39
C ALA A 17 8.16 -12.94 -19.73
N VAL A 18 7.33 -13.74 -20.39
CA VAL A 18 6.10 -14.31 -19.83
C VAL A 18 6.42 -15.73 -19.37
N ASP A 19 6.07 -16.07 -18.14
CA ASP A 19 6.28 -17.40 -17.62
C ASP A 19 5.24 -18.41 -18.13
N SER A 20 5.39 -19.68 -17.74
CA SER A 20 4.48 -20.77 -18.11
C SER A 20 3.05 -20.58 -17.55
N SER A 21 2.82 -19.66 -16.61
CA SER A 21 1.51 -19.27 -16.06
C SER A 21 0.87 -18.10 -16.81
N GLY A 22 1.57 -17.50 -17.79
CA GLY A 22 1.08 -16.35 -18.56
C GLY A 22 1.25 -15.00 -17.87
N LEU A 23 2.02 -14.94 -16.77
CA LEU A 23 2.31 -13.74 -16.02
C LEU A 23 3.64 -13.12 -16.47
N GLU A 24 3.69 -11.79 -16.55
CA GLU A 24 4.92 -11.05 -16.84
C GLU A 24 5.95 -11.22 -15.72
N VAL A 25 7.18 -11.62 -16.09
CA VAL A 25 8.31 -11.71 -15.16
C VAL A 25 9.24 -10.53 -15.43
N LYS A 26 9.25 -9.56 -14.53
CA LYS A 26 10.22 -8.46 -14.53
C LYS A 26 11.29 -8.75 -13.49
N ARG A 27 12.57 -8.72 -13.89
CA ARG A 27 13.69 -8.76 -12.94
C ARG A 27 13.65 -7.52 -12.05
N LEU A 28 13.71 -7.72 -10.74
CA LEU A 28 13.75 -6.66 -9.77
C LEU A 28 15.17 -6.41 -9.27
N THR A 29 15.54 -5.15 -9.15
CA THR A 29 16.70 -4.73 -8.37
C THR A 29 16.35 -4.70 -6.88
N PHE A 30 17.39 -4.75 -6.02
CA PHE A 30 17.20 -4.66 -4.57
C PHE A 30 16.45 -3.39 -4.16
N LEU A 31 16.82 -2.25 -4.75
CA LEU A 31 16.20 -0.95 -4.42
C LEU A 31 14.74 -0.87 -4.89
N GLU A 32 14.42 -1.43 -6.07
CA GLU A 32 13.03 -1.51 -6.54
C GLU A 32 12.17 -2.35 -5.58
N ALA A 33 12.67 -3.47 -5.09
CA ALA A 33 11.97 -4.31 -4.14
C ALA A 33 11.75 -3.61 -2.79
N VAL A 34 12.75 -2.91 -2.27
CA VAL A 34 12.61 -2.07 -1.06
C VAL A 34 11.57 -0.97 -1.30
N ALA A 35 11.63 -0.28 -2.45
CA ALA A 35 10.69 0.77 -2.80
C ALA A 35 9.24 0.23 -2.93
N MET A 36 9.05 -0.97 -3.48
CA MET A 36 7.74 -1.63 -3.54
C MET A 36 7.15 -1.85 -2.13
N ILE A 37 7.94 -2.37 -1.18
CA ILE A 37 7.47 -2.57 0.19
C ILE A 37 7.11 -1.23 0.84
N VAL A 38 8.00 -0.25 0.76
CA VAL A 38 7.80 1.09 1.32
C VAL A 38 6.58 1.75 0.68
N GLY A 39 6.50 1.76 -0.65
CA GLY A 39 5.40 2.38 -1.39
C GLY A 39 4.04 1.73 -1.11
N THR A 40 4.01 0.40 -0.96
CA THR A 40 2.78 -0.34 -0.62
C THR A 40 2.30 -0.03 0.79
N ASN A 41 3.20 0.06 1.76
CA ASN A 41 2.86 0.32 3.15
C ASN A 41 2.59 1.81 3.45
N ILE A 42 3.24 2.73 2.73
CA ILE A 42 3.03 4.18 2.87
C ILE A 42 1.88 4.62 1.97
N GLY A 43 0.67 4.37 2.42
CA GLY A 43 -0.56 4.78 1.74
C GLY A 43 -1.48 5.57 2.68
N ALA A 44 -2.77 5.31 2.60
CA ALA A 44 -3.76 5.95 3.47
C ALA A 44 -3.49 5.71 4.96
N GLY A 45 -2.84 4.60 5.32
CA GLY A 45 -2.53 4.26 6.70
C GLY A 45 -1.70 5.33 7.39
N VAL A 46 -0.56 5.73 6.82
CA VAL A 46 0.30 6.77 7.41
C VAL A 46 -0.43 8.10 7.61
N LEU A 47 -1.35 8.43 6.70
CA LEU A 47 -2.11 9.67 6.71
C LEU A 47 -3.21 9.70 7.79
N SER A 48 -3.64 8.53 8.26
CA SER A 48 -4.69 8.41 9.29
C SER A 48 -4.15 8.17 10.71
N MET A 49 -2.87 7.82 10.85
CA MET A 49 -2.28 7.41 12.14
C MET A 49 -2.40 8.46 13.24
N ALA A 50 -2.06 9.72 12.94
CA ALA A 50 -2.13 10.79 13.93
C ALA A 50 -3.57 10.99 14.41
N TYR A 51 -4.54 10.97 13.50
CA TYR A 51 -5.96 11.06 13.84
C TYR A 51 -6.47 9.81 14.61
N ALA A 52 -6.10 8.62 14.17
CA ALA A 52 -6.51 7.38 14.82
C ALA A 52 -5.96 7.26 16.25
N SER A 53 -4.76 7.79 16.49
CA SER A 53 -4.10 7.79 17.80
C SER A 53 -4.42 9.01 18.67
N ARG A 54 -5.27 9.95 18.22
CA ARG A 54 -5.52 11.22 18.92
C ARG A 54 -5.99 11.08 20.39
N LYS A 55 -6.61 9.97 20.76
CA LYS A 55 -7.01 9.67 22.15
C LYS A 55 -5.93 8.91 22.90
N ALA A 56 -5.28 7.95 22.25
CA ALA A 56 -4.27 7.10 22.87
C ALA A 56 -2.92 7.81 23.02
N GLY A 57 -2.57 8.69 22.08
CA GLY A 57 -1.28 9.35 22.00
C GLY A 57 -0.27 8.63 21.11
N PHE A 58 0.93 9.22 21.02
CA PHE A 58 2.01 8.71 20.17
C PHE A 58 2.67 7.43 20.73
N MET A 59 2.86 7.32 22.04
CA MET A 59 3.56 6.19 22.64
C MET A 59 2.85 4.84 22.42
N PRO A 60 1.53 4.70 22.63
CA PRO A 60 0.79 3.50 22.24
C PRO A 60 0.83 3.21 20.74
N LEU A 61 0.81 4.24 19.88
CA LEU A 61 0.98 4.08 18.44
C LEU A 61 2.36 3.47 18.11
N LEU A 62 3.44 4.03 18.66
CA LEU A 62 4.80 3.55 18.43
C LEU A 62 4.97 2.09 18.89
N LEU A 63 4.40 1.73 20.05
CA LEU A 63 4.39 0.35 20.54
C LEU A 63 3.74 -0.58 19.52
N TRP A 64 2.55 -0.25 19.03
CA TRP A 64 1.84 -1.08 18.08
C TRP A 64 2.52 -1.14 16.71
N LEU A 65 3.15 -0.06 16.27
CA LEU A 65 3.97 -0.08 15.06
C LEU A 65 5.15 -1.04 15.20
N ALA A 66 5.83 -1.05 16.34
CA ALA A 66 6.94 -1.98 16.60
C ALA A 66 6.45 -3.44 16.62
N VAL A 67 5.36 -3.71 17.33
CA VAL A 67 4.80 -5.07 17.46
C VAL A 67 4.27 -5.55 16.11
N ALA A 68 3.40 -4.78 15.44
CA ALA A 68 2.84 -5.14 14.14
C ALA A 68 3.94 -5.28 13.08
N GLY A 69 4.89 -4.33 13.01
CA GLY A 69 6.01 -4.37 12.09
C GLY A 69 6.88 -5.62 12.26
N LEU A 70 7.18 -6.00 13.50
CA LEU A 70 7.96 -7.22 13.81
C LEU A 70 7.22 -8.47 13.32
N PHE A 71 5.98 -8.68 13.76
CA PHE A 71 5.21 -9.89 13.40
C PHE A 71 4.94 -9.97 11.90
N THR A 72 4.65 -8.85 11.26
CA THR A 72 4.45 -8.82 9.81
C THR A 72 5.75 -9.11 9.06
N THR A 73 6.89 -8.58 9.52
CA THR A 73 8.19 -8.90 8.91
C THR A 73 8.48 -10.40 8.99
N ILE A 74 8.25 -11.03 10.14
CA ILE A 74 8.40 -12.49 10.31
C ILE A 74 7.47 -13.23 9.34
N SER A 75 6.20 -12.85 9.27
CA SER A 75 5.22 -13.43 8.34
C SER A 75 5.66 -13.31 6.88
N MET A 76 6.14 -12.12 6.46
CA MET A 76 6.65 -11.90 5.10
C MET A 76 7.87 -12.75 4.78
N LEU A 77 8.76 -12.99 5.74
CA LEU A 77 9.91 -13.89 5.58
C LEU A 77 9.47 -15.34 5.36
N TYR A 78 8.46 -15.83 6.10
CA TYR A 78 7.87 -17.15 5.86
C TYR A 78 7.20 -17.26 4.49
N VAL A 79 6.46 -16.23 4.08
CA VAL A 79 5.86 -16.18 2.73
C VAL A 79 6.97 -16.16 1.66
N SER A 80 8.05 -15.42 1.88
CA SER A 80 9.21 -15.37 0.97
C SER A 80 9.84 -16.75 0.80
N GLU A 81 10.10 -17.45 1.90
CA GLU A 81 10.66 -18.80 1.89
C GLU A 81 9.73 -19.78 1.18
N THR A 82 8.43 -19.73 1.49
CA THR A 82 7.42 -20.58 0.86
C THR A 82 7.35 -20.35 -0.64
N ALA A 83 7.32 -19.09 -1.08
CA ALA A 83 7.26 -18.73 -2.50
C ALA A 83 8.52 -19.20 -3.26
N LEU A 84 9.71 -19.00 -2.69
CA LEU A 84 10.99 -19.44 -3.29
C LEU A 84 11.10 -20.96 -3.38
N ARG A 85 10.65 -21.70 -2.34
CA ARG A 85 10.70 -23.19 -2.33
C ARG A 85 9.66 -23.82 -3.24
N THR A 86 8.55 -23.14 -3.50
CA THR A 86 7.44 -23.69 -4.30
C THR A 86 7.78 -23.86 -5.77
N ARG A 87 8.75 -23.12 -6.32
CA ARG A 87 9.21 -23.15 -7.71
C ARG A 87 8.12 -22.94 -8.77
N THR A 88 6.89 -22.64 -8.37
CA THR A 88 5.75 -22.29 -9.23
C THR A 88 5.28 -20.89 -8.85
N HIS A 89 4.93 -20.12 -9.86
CA HIS A 89 4.50 -18.74 -9.64
C HIS A 89 3.02 -18.72 -9.26
N ASN A 90 2.76 -18.55 -7.97
CA ASN A 90 1.42 -18.43 -7.40
C ASN A 90 1.32 -17.15 -6.59
N GLN A 91 0.15 -16.55 -6.55
CA GLN A 91 -0.20 -15.52 -5.58
C GLN A 91 -0.43 -16.14 -4.18
N LEU A 92 -0.67 -15.32 -3.16
CA LEU A 92 -0.90 -15.84 -1.80
C LEU A 92 -2.01 -16.88 -1.73
N SER A 93 -3.13 -16.64 -2.45
CA SER A 93 -4.24 -17.60 -2.49
C SER A 93 -3.88 -18.91 -3.18
N GLY A 94 -3.04 -18.87 -4.21
CA GLY A 94 -2.51 -20.05 -4.89
C GLY A 94 -1.53 -20.84 -4.01
N LEU A 95 -0.66 -20.16 -3.25
CA LEU A 95 0.19 -20.81 -2.25
C LEU A 95 -0.65 -21.47 -1.16
N ALA A 96 -1.67 -20.78 -0.65
CA ALA A 96 -2.60 -21.34 0.34
C ALA A 96 -3.36 -22.56 -0.22
N GLN A 97 -3.78 -22.54 -1.49
CA GLN A 97 -4.38 -23.70 -2.14
C GLN A 97 -3.47 -24.91 -2.10
N ARG A 98 -2.19 -24.71 -2.34
CA ARG A 98 -1.21 -25.80 -2.41
C ARG A 98 -0.89 -26.42 -1.04
N TYR A 99 -0.76 -25.61 -0.01
CA TYR A 99 -0.27 -26.05 1.31
C TYR A 99 -1.36 -26.25 2.36
N VAL A 100 -2.48 -25.54 2.25
CA VAL A 100 -3.60 -25.55 3.22
C VAL A 100 -4.89 -26.09 2.58
N GLY A 101 -4.92 -26.19 1.24
CA GLY A 101 -6.09 -26.65 0.50
C GLY A 101 -7.12 -25.56 0.22
N SER A 102 -8.31 -25.99 -0.26
CA SER A 102 -9.33 -25.06 -0.76
C SER A 102 -9.85 -24.08 0.29
N PHE A 103 -9.95 -24.51 1.55
CA PHE A 103 -10.37 -23.64 2.64
C PHE A 103 -9.38 -22.48 2.83
N GLY A 104 -8.07 -22.79 2.92
CA GLY A 104 -7.03 -21.76 3.06
C GLY A 104 -7.00 -20.81 1.86
N ALA A 105 -7.17 -21.34 0.64
CA ALA A 105 -7.23 -20.52 -0.57
C ALA A 105 -8.40 -19.53 -0.58
N TRP A 106 -9.59 -19.96 -0.12
CA TRP A 106 -10.74 -19.08 -0.02
C TRP A 106 -10.59 -18.06 1.11
N ALA A 107 -10.05 -18.48 2.27
CA ALA A 107 -9.80 -17.57 3.38
C ALA A 107 -8.85 -16.43 2.98
N ILE A 108 -7.70 -16.76 2.37
CA ILE A 108 -6.75 -15.76 1.89
C ILE A 108 -7.34 -14.88 0.77
N PHE A 109 -8.08 -15.49 -0.19
CA PHE A 109 -8.73 -14.74 -1.25
C PHE A 109 -9.71 -13.69 -0.71
N LEU A 110 -10.57 -14.08 0.23
CA LEU A 110 -11.55 -13.19 0.85
C LEU A 110 -10.86 -12.11 1.70
N SER A 111 -9.84 -12.48 2.48
CA SER A 111 -9.04 -11.54 3.25
C SER A 111 -8.43 -10.44 2.34
N VAL A 112 -7.75 -10.83 1.26
CA VAL A 112 -7.20 -9.88 0.28
C VAL A 112 -8.29 -9.02 -0.36
N ALA A 113 -9.44 -9.61 -0.70
CA ALA A 113 -10.55 -8.88 -1.32
C ALA A 113 -11.11 -7.81 -0.39
N VAL A 114 -11.41 -8.16 0.87
CA VAL A 114 -11.96 -7.22 1.87
C VAL A 114 -10.96 -6.12 2.20
N ASN A 115 -9.70 -6.49 2.43
CA ASN A 115 -8.63 -5.51 2.69
C ASN A 115 -8.47 -4.54 1.51
N SER A 116 -8.43 -5.05 0.27
CA SER A 116 -8.29 -4.21 -0.93
C SER A 116 -9.49 -3.30 -1.13
N ILE A 117 -10.72 -3.79 -0.99
CA ILE A 117 -11.93 -2.97 -1.14
C ILE A 117 -11.92 -1.82 -0.12
N GLY A 118 -11.67 -2.11 1.16
CA GLY A 118 -11.61 -1.09 2.20
C GLY A 118 -10.52 -0.05 1.94
N ALA A 119 -9.33 -0.50 1.55
CA ALA A 119 -8.23 0.40 1.21
C ALA A 119 -8.54 1.27 -0.02
N LEU A 120 -9.10 0.70 -1.09
CA LEU A 120 -9.47 1.46 -2.29
C LEU A 120 -10.53 2.53 -2.00
N ILE A 121 -11.51 2.23 -1.11
CA ILE A 121 -12.48 3.24 -0.63
C ILE A 121 -11.74 4.37 0.10
N ALA A 122 -10.84 4.03 1.02
CA ALA A 122 -10.07 5.01 1.76
C ALA A 122 -9.22 5.89 0.83
N TYR A 123 -8.50 5.31 -0.14
CA TYR A 123 -7.68 6.10 -1.08
C TYR A 123 -8.53 7.08 -1.89
N MET A 124 -9.70 6.67 -2.37
CA MET A 124 -10.60 7.57 -3.10
C MET A 124 -11.20 8.64 -2.21
N SER A 125 -11.69 8.28 -1.02
CA SER A 125 -12.26 9.23 -0.06
C SER A 125 -11.23 10.24 0.44
N GLY A 126 -10.02 9.78 0.79
CA GLY A 126 -8.92 10.65 1.25
C GLY A 126 -8.45 11.60 0.14
N SER A 127 -8.23 11.07 -1.08
CA SER A 127 -7.86 11.90 -2.23
C SER A 127 -8.95 12.89 -2.61
N GLY A 128 -10.22 12.49 -2.49
CA GLY A 128 -11.36 13.37 -2.69
C GLY A 128 -11.34 14.58 -1.76
N LYS A 129 -11.04 14.38 -0.47
CA LYS A 129 -10.90 15.45 0.53
C LYS A 129 -9.74 16.39 0.21
N ILE A 130 -8.59 15.85 -0.23
CA ILE A 130 -7.43 16.67 -0.61
C ILE A 130 -7.73 17.50 -1.84
N LEU A 131 -8.27 16.89 -2.89
CA LEU A 131 -8.62 17.62 -4.13
C LEU A 131 -9.72 18.65 -3.89
N SER A 132 -10.66 18.37 -2.99
CA SER A 132 -11.64 19.33 -2.49
C SER A 132 -10.95 20.55 -1.84
N ALA A 133 -9.94 20.31 -1.00
CA ALA A 133 -9.20 21.37 -0.34
C ALA A 133 -8.30 22.18 -1.30
N PHE A 134 -7.81 21.57 -2.40
CA PHE A 134 -7.00 22.27 -3.40
C PHE A 134 -7.83 23.15 -4.33
N PHE A 135 -8.97 22.64 -4.79
CA PHE A 135 -9.74 23.24 -5.88
C PHE A 135 -11.07 23.86 -5.44
N GLY A 136 -11.42 23.77 -4.15
CA GLY A 136 -12.71 24.27 -3.67
C GLY A 136 -13.94 23.51 -4.19
N ILE A 137 -13.75 22.27 -4.67
CA ILE A 137 -14.79 21.39 -5.20
C ILE A 137 -15.37 20.48 -4.12
N SER A 138 -16.49 19.79 -4.41
CA SER A 138 -17.00 18.78 -3.47
C SER A 138 -16.04 17.57 -3.36
N PRO A 139 -15.93 16.92 -2.18
CA PRO A 139 -15.11 15.71 -2.03
C PRO A 139 -15.52 14.58 -2.99
N ALA A 140 -16.81 14.47 -3.32
CA ALA A 140 -17.30 13.50 -4.30
C ALA A 140 -16.70 13.75 -5.70
N LEU A 141 -16.66 15.01 -6.17
CA LEU A 141 -16.03 15.35 -7.44
C LEU A 141 -14.51 15.13 -7.39
N GLY A 142 -13.88 15.43 -6.26
CA GLY A 142 -12.47 15.09 -6.02
C GLY A 142 -12.18 13.59 -6.15
N SER A 143 -13.07 12.73 -5.62
CA SER A 143 -12.96 11.27 -5.79
C SER A 143 -13.07 10.85 -7.26
N VAL A 144 -13.92 11.49 -8.07
CA VAL A 144 -14.00 11.24 -9.52
C VAL A 144 -12.69 11.61 -10.23
N LEU A 145 -12.14 12.79 -9.92
CA LEU A 145 -10.87 13.24 -10.52
C LEU A 145 -9.70 12.29 -10.17
N PHE A 146 -9.68 11.74 -8.96
CA PHE A 146 -8.68 10.75 -8.56
C PHE A 146 -8.93 9.40 -9.26
N PHE A 147 -10.18 8.96 -9.39
CA PHE A 147 -10.53 7.67 -9.97
C PHE A 147 -10.04 7.50 -11.40
N ILE A 148 -10.11 8.56 -12.22
CA ILE A 148 -9.73 8.51 -13.64
C ILE A 148 -8.27 8.03 -13.84
N PRO A 149 -7.24 8.71 -13.30
CA PRO A 149 -5.86 8.25 -13.43
C PRO A 149 -5.60 6.94 -12.67
N ALA A 150 -6.24 6.74 -11.51
CA ALA A 150 -6.07 5.54 -10.70
C ALA A 150 -6.54 4.28 -11.42
N ALA A 151 -7.77 4.26 -11.93
CA ALA A 151 -8.31 3.14 -12.69
C ALA A 151 -7.69 3.02 -14.09
N GLY A 152 -7.35 4.14 -14.72
CA GLY A 152 -6.70 4.17 -16.04
C GLY A 152 -5.36 3.43 -16.04
N VAL A 153 -4.50 3.66 -15.06
CA VAL A 153 -3.21 2.96 -14.94
C VAL A 153 -3.40 1.49 -14.59
N LEU A 154 -4.38 1.14 -13.74
CA LEU A 154 -4.71 -0.28 -13.49
C LEU A 154 -5.13 -0.99 -14.78
N TYR A 155 -5.86 -0.32 -15.67
CA TYR A 155 -6.23 -0.88 -16.97
C TYR A 155 -5.01 -1.11 -17.87
N LEU A 156 -4.03 -0.18 -17.87
CA LEU A 156 -2.80 -0.30 -18.66
C LEU A 156 -1.85 -1.39 -18.16
N GLY A 157 -1.96 -1.78 -16.88
CA GLY A 157 -1.27 -2.93 -16.30
C GLY A 157 0.04 -2.64 -15.59
N LEU A 158 0.64 -3.72 -15.09
CA LEU A 158 1.84 -3.70 -14.23
C LEU A 158 3.06 -2.98 -14.83
N SER A 159 3.23 -3.00 -16.15
CA SER A 159 4.35 -2.30 -16.79
C SER A 159 4.23 -0.77 -16.70
N ALA A 160 3.01 -0.24 -16.73
CA ALA A 160 2.74 1.19 -16.54
C ALA A 160 2.95 1.59 -15.07
N ILE A 161 2.51 0.74 -14.14
CA ILE A 161 2.68 0.93 -12.69
C ILE A 161 4.16 1.01 -12.33
N GLY A 162 4.98 0.03 -12.72
CA GLY A 162 6.38 -0.07 -12.29
C GLY A 162 7.29 1.06 -12.79
N LYS A 163 6.99 1.68 -13.92
CA LYS A 163 7.76 2.83 -14.41
C LYS A 163 7.47 4.11 -13.64
N GLY A 164 6.21 4.35 -13.25
CA GLY A 164 5.79 5.51 -12.48
C GLY A 164 6.15 5.43 -11.00
N GLU A 165 6.02 4.23 -10.42
CA GLU A 165 6.15 3.99 -8.98
C GLU A 165 7.51 4.39 -8.42
N LYS A 166 8.60 4.11 -9.12
CA LYS A 166 9.96 4.48 -8.68
C LYS A 166 10.15 5.99 -8.51
N PHE A 167 9.72 6.78 -9.51
CA PHE A 167 9.87 8.24 -9.44
C PHE A 167 8.96 8.85 -8.38
N ILE A 168 7.72 8.36 -8.31
CA ILE A 168 6.75 8.81 -7.31
C ILE A 168 7.24 8.47 -5.90
N SER A 169 7.76 7.26 -5.65
CA SER A 169 8.26 6.84 -4.35
C SER A 169 9.46 7.66 -3.88
N ILE A 170 10.40 7.97 -4.78
CA ILE A 170 11.54 8.86 -4.46
C ILE A 170 11.02 10.27 -4.11
N GLY A 171 10.10 10.80 -4.91
CA GLY A 171 9.48 12.10 -4.65
C GLY A 171 8.74 12.12 -3.29
N MET A 172 7.98 11.07 -2.98
CA MET A 172 7.27 10.93 -1.70
C MET A 172 8.22 10.96 -0.51
N VAL A 173 9.27 10.15 -0.53
CA VAL A 173 10.26 10.11 0.56
C VAL A 173 10.94 11.47 0.71
N SER A 174 11.29 12.13 -0.39
CA SER A 174 11.85 13.47 -0.36
C SER A 174 10.91 14.49 0.27
N MET A 175 9.62 14.47 -0.11
CA MET A 175 8.60 15.35 0.47
C MET A 175 8.39 15.10 1.97
N ILE A 176 8.38 13.84 2.42
CA ILE A 176 8.32 13.50 3.84
C ILE A 176 9.52 14.10 4.58
N LEU A 177 10.73 13.91 4.08
CA LEU A 177 11.94 14.41 4.73
C LEU A 177 11.96 15.94 4.83
N ILE A 178 11.51 16.66 3.79
CA ILE A 178 11.38 18.12 3.79
C ILE A 178 10.36 18.56 4.85
N LEU A 179 9.20 17.94 4.92
CA LEU A 179 8.15 18.29 5.88
C LEU A 179 8.58 17.97 7.32
N VAL A 180 9.25 16.85 7.55
CA VAL A 180 9.82 16.49 8.85
C VAL A 180 10.87 17.51 9.27
N ALA A 181 11.81 17.85 8.39
CA ALA A 181 12.82 18.85 8.68
C ALA A 181 12.20 20.22 8.99
N ALA A 182 11.20 20.66 8.20
CA ALA A 182 10.48 21.90 8.46
C ALA A 182 9.75 21.87 9.81
N THR A 183 9.19 20.73 10.20
CA THR A 183 8.56 20.56 11.52
C THR A 183 9.57 20.69 12.64
N LEU A 184 10.73 20.02 12.52
CA LEU A 184 11.79 20.08 13.54
C LEU A 184 12.37 21.47 13.74
N LEU A 185 12.32 22.30 12.70
CA LEU A 185 12.79 23.69 12.71
C LEU A 185 11.71 24.72 13.07
N ASN A 186 10.46 24.28 13.31
CA ASN A 186 9.35 25.17 13.62
C ASN A 186 9.26 25.43 15.12
N ASP A 187 9.17 26.69 15.51
CA ASP A 187 9.12 27.12 16.92
C ASP A 187 7.87 26.61 17.67
N ASN A 188 6.81 26.26 16.96
CA ASN A 188 5.58 25.73 17.56
C ASN A 188 5.64 24.22 17.81
N THR A 189 6.76 23.56 17.48
CA THR A 189 6.92 22.11 17.69
C THR A 189 7.27 21.82 19.14
N GLU A 190 6.40 21.09 19.81
CA GLU A 190 6.55 20.71 21.21
C GLU A 190 6.60 19.19 21.37
N PHE A 191 7.78 18.66 21.62
CA PHE A 191 7.97 17.21 21.78
C PHE A 191 7.30 16.64 23.06
N ALA A 192 7.00 17.49 24.04
CA ALA A 192 6.24 17.08 25.23
C ALA A 192 4.87 16.51 24.87
N ARG A 193 4.23 17.00 23.78
CA ARG A 193 2.93 16.50 23.27
C ARG A 193 2.96 15.02 22.85
N LEU A 194 4.14 14.46 22.62
CA LEU A 194 4.28 13.03 22.29
C LEU A 194 4.03 12.10 23.48
N LEU A 195 4.12 12.65 24.69
CA LEU A 195 3.84 11.93 25.93
C LEU A 195 2.35 12.05 26.37
N ASP A 196 1.60 12.91 25.70
CA ASP A 196 0.18 13.09 25.94
C ASP A 196 -0.61 11.88 25.44
N GLY A 197 -1.79 11.68 26.03
CA GLY A 197 -2.73 10.63 25.64
C GLY A 197 -3.04 9.66 26.77
N ASP A 198 -4.01 8.80 26.52
CA ASP A 198 -4.49 7.82 27.50
C ASP A 198 -4.39 6.40 26.94
N TRP A 199 -3.58 5.58 27.61
CA TRP A 199 -3.31 4.19 27.22
C TRP A 199 -4.56 3.30 27.18
N ILE A 200 -5.65 3.68 27.81
CA ILE A 200 -6.92 2.93 27.76
C ILE A 200 -7.46 2.83 26.32
N TYR A 201 -7.12 3.80 25.44
CA TYR A 201 -7.54 3.86 24.06
C TYR A 201 -6.55 3.19 23.08
N MET A 202 -5.56 2.43 23.57
CA MET A 202 -4.53 1.82 22.71
C MET A 202 -5.08 0.76 21.76
N VAL A 203 -6.14 0.02 22.14
CA VAL A 203 -6.66 -1.12 21.33
C VAL A 203 -7.11 -0.70 19.93
N PRO A 204 -7.89 0.38 19.72
CA PRO A 204 -8.25 0.83 18.37
C PRO A 204 -7.04 1.22 17.50
N VAL A 205 -5.93 1.65 18.11
CA VAL A 205 -4.71 2.04 17.39
C VAL A 205 -4.01 0.83 16.78
N PHE A 206 -4.17 -0.36 17.36
CA PHE A 206 -3.63 -1.61 16.81
C PHE A 206 -4.09 -1.86 15.37
N ASN A 207 -5.37 -1.66 15.08
CA ASN A 207 -5.92 -1.91 13.75
C ASN A 207 -5.21 -1.06 12.68
N ILE A 208 -4.98 0.23 12.96
CA ILE A 208 -4.31 1.10 11.99
C ILE A 208 -2.82 0.72 11.84
N ALA A 209 -2.16 0.31 12.92
CA ALA A 209 -0.78 -0.16 12.87
C ALA A 209 -0.66 -1.43 12.01
N VAL A 210 -1.57 -2.40 12.16
CA VAL A 210 -1.60 -3.61 11.33
C VAL A 210 -1.85 -3.26 9.86
N PHE A 211 -2.80 -2.36 9.57
CA PHE A 211 -3.08 -1.93 8.19
C PHE A 211 -1.85 -1.38 7.50
N CYS A 212 -1.05 -0.58 8.22
CA CYS A 212 0.14 0.06 7.64
C CYS A 212 1.28 -0.90 7.32
N PHE A 213 1.20 -2.16 7.73
CA PHE A 213 2.16 -3.20 7.41
C PHE A 213 1.56 -4.32 6.53
N SER A 214 0.58 -4.02 5.70
CA SER A 214 -0.17 -5.01 4.92
C SER A 214 0.50 -5.43 3.60
N ALA A 215 1.82 -5.30 3.44
CA ALA A 215 2.50 -5.59 2.18
C ALA A 215 2.78 -7.09 1.90
N GLN A 216 2.24 -8.04 2.68
CA GLN A 216 2.50 -9.47 2.48
C GLN A 216 2.12 -9.99 1.11
N TYR A 217 1.07 -9.44 0.49
CA TYR A 217 0.55 -9.90 -0.80
C TYR A 217 1.46 -9.56 -1.98
N ILE A 218 2.42 -8.63 -1.85
CA ILE A 218 3.40 -8.36 -2.92
C ILE A 218 4.58 -9.33 -2.90
N VAL A 219 4.79 -10.08 -1.80
CA VAL A 219 5.95 -10.97 -1.63
C VAL A 219 6.05 -12.06 -2.71
N PRO A 220 4.96 -12.75 -3.12
CA PRO A 220 5.06 -13.73 -4.22
C PRO A 220 5.50 -13.10 -5.54
N GLU A 221 5.10 -11.87 -5.80
CA GLU A 221 5.52 -11.12 -6.99
C GLU A 221 6.99 -10.73 -6.91
N MET A 222 7.46 -10.27 -5.75
CA MET A 222 8.88 -10.00 -5.49
C MET A 222 9.72 -11.27 -5.65
N ALA A 223 9.24 -12.43 -5.19
CA ALA A 223 9.92 -13.72 -5.33
C ALA A 223 10.15 -14.08 -6.80
N ARG A 224 9.18 -13.79 -7.68
CA ARG A 224 9.35 -13.94 -9.14
C ARG A 224 10.45 -13.01 -9.67
N GLY A 225 10.42 -11.75 -9.26
CA GLY A 225 11.41 -10.75 -9.66
C GLY A 225 12.84 -11.10 -9.23
N PHE A 226 13.00 -11.85 -8.13
CA PHE A 226 14.30 -12.34 -7.61
C PHE A 226 14.61 -13.79 -7.97
N SER A 227 13.96 -14.38 -8.96
CA SER A 227 14.27 -15.75 -9.40
C SER A 227 15.76 -15.96 -9.76
N HIS A 228 16.46 -14.89 -10.19
CA HIS A 228 17.89 -14.87 -10.52
C HIS A 228 18.83 -14.66 -9.31
N ALA A 229 18.31 -14.17 -8.17
CA ALA A 229 19.09 -13.86 -6.98
C ALA A 229 18.20 -14.02 -5.72
N PRO A 230 17.73 -15.25 -5.41
CA PRO A 230 16.73 -15.50 -4.39
C PRO A 230 17.18 -15.11 -2.99
N GLU A 231 18.49 -15.13 -2.71
CA GLU A 231 19.08 -14.73 -1.42
C GLU A 231 18.90 -13.23 -1.12
N ARG A 232 18.55 -12.42 -2.12
CA ARG A 232 18.30 -10.98 -1.95
C ARG A 232 16.89 -10.68 -1.43
N LEU A 233 15.92 -11.58 -1.66
CA LEU A 233 14.53 -11.36 -1.28
C LEU A 233 14.37 -11.16 0.24
N PRO A 234 14.88 -12.02 1.13
CA PRO A 234 14.76 -11.81 2.58
C PRO A 234 15.39 -10.49 3.03
N LYS A 235 16.55 -10.13 2.46
CA LYS A 235 17.22 -8.86 2.77
C LYS A 235 16.39 -7.65 2.34
N ALA A 236 15.77 -7.72 1.16
CA ALA A 236 14.88 -6.66 0.67
C ALA A 236 13.64 -6.52 1.56
N VAL A 237 13.07 -7.65 2.02
CA VAL A 237 11.94 -7.64 2.97
C VAL A 237 12.33 -6.95 4.28
N VAL A 238 13.41 -7.36 4.92
CA VAL A 238 13.84 -6.75 6.19
C VAL A 238 14.16 -5.26 6.02
N THR A 239 14.91 -4.90 4.97
CA THR A 239 15.27 -3.50 4.73
C THR A 239 14.04 -2.65 4.42
N GLY A 240 13.11 -3.16 3.58
CA GLY A 240 11.87 -2.47 3.26
C GLY A 240 10.97 -2.26 4.47
N MET A 241 10.81 -3.29 5.30
CA MET A 241 10.00 -3.21 6.53
C MET A 241 10.61 -2.28 7.57
N LEU A 242 11.93 -2.29 7.74
CA LEU A 242 12.61 -1.36 8.65
C LEU A 242 12.49 0.10 8.16
N SER A 243 12.68 0.33 6.87
CA SER A 243 12.47 1.66 6.26
C SER A 243 11.03 2.14 6.45
N THR A 244 10.07 1.24 6.25
CA THR A 244 8.64 1.49 6.50
C THR A 244 8.39 1.87 7.95
N PHE A 245 8.91 1.10 8.91
CA PHE A 245 8.75 1.38 10.34
C PHE A 245 9.25 2.78 10.71
N VAL A 246 10.43 3.17 10.22
CA VAL A 246 10.99 4.51 10.46
C VAL A 246 10.06 5.60 9.91
N LEU A 247 9.61 5.47 8.66
CA LEU A 247 8.75 6.47 8.03
C LEU A 247 7.37 6.55 8.70
N LEU A 248 6.77 5.39 9.04
CA LEU A 248 5.48 5.32 9.74
C LEU A 248 5.56 5.88 11.17
N SER A 249 6.75 5.88 11.80
CA SER A 249 6.96 6.48 13.13
C SER A 249 7.20 7.99 13.04
N VAL A 250 8.02 8.43 12.09
CA VAL A 250 8.45 9.83 11.99
C VAL A 250 7.32 10.76 11.51
N VAL A 251 6.43 10.29 10.62
CA VAL A 251 5.31 11.12 10.14
C VAL A 251 4.35 11.48 11.27
N PRO A 252 3.70 10.53 11.99
CA PRO A 252 2.80 10.89 13.08
C PRO A 252 3.52 11.60 14.24
N LEU A 253 4.80 11.27 14.52
CA LEU A 253 5.62 12.02 15.46
C LEU A 253 5.63 13.51 15.11
N SER A 254 6.00 13.83 13.86
CA SER A 254 6.10 15.21 13.38
C SER A 254 4.75 15.92 13.43
N VAL A 255 3.69 15.24 12.98
CA VAL A 255 2.33 15.82 12.98
C VAL A 255 1.87 16.12 14.40
N ILE A 256 1.97 15.15 15.33
CA ILE A 256 1.50 15.32 16.71
C ILE A 256 2.34 16.35 17.46
N ALA A 257 3.67 16.34 17.31
CA ALA A 257 4.53 17.33 17.97
C ALA A 257 4.22 18.77 17.55
N LEU A 258 3.83 18.97 16.29
CA LEU A 258 3.51 20.31 15.76
C LEU A 258 2.07 20.72 16.09
N THR A 259 1.07 19.87 15.87
CA THR A 259 -0.33 20.24 15.91
C THR A 259 -1.06 19.86 17.21
N GLY A 260 -0.46 18.99 18.04
CA GLY A 260 -1.09 18.39 19.21
C GLY A 260 -2.15 17.33 18.85
N LEU A 261 -2.67 16.61 19.85
CA LEU A 261 -3.63 15.53 19.64
C LEU A 261 -5.05 16.05 19.27
N GLU A 262 -5.40 17.24 19.73
CA GLU A 262 -6.75 17.83 19.53
C GLU A 262 -6.98 18.32 18.09
N ASN A 263 -5.92 18.76 17.39
CA ASN A 263 -6.02 19.40 16.08
C ASN A 263 -5.76 18.44 14.92
N GLN A 264 -5.98 17.15 15.13
CA GLN A 264 -5.77 16.15 14.10
C GLN A 264 -6.90 16.12 13.06
N SER A 265 -6.55 16.05 11.77
CA SER A 265 -7.49 15.79 10.69
C SER A 265 -7.45 14.33 10.25
N GLU A 266 -8.55 13.79 9.71
CA GLU A 266 -8.59 12.39 9.22
C GLU A 266 -7.51 12.08 8.18
N VAL A 267 -7.16 13.08 7.36
CA VAL A 267 -6.00 13.06 6.50
C VAL A 267 -4.96 14.00 7.11
N ALA A 268 -3.99 13.43 7.82
CA ALA A 268 -3.04 14.19 8.64
C ALA A 268 -2.34 15.33 7.91
N THR A 269 -2.07 15.17 6.61
CA THR A 269 -1.40 16.19 5.79
C THR A 269 -2.18 17.49 5.64
N LEU A 270 -3.50 17.48 5.81
CA LEU A 270 -4.31 18.69 5.80
C LEU A 270 -4.02 19.56 7.03
N ALA A 271 -3.95 18.97 8.23
CA ALA A 271 -3.60 19.68 9.45
C ALA A 271 -2.11 20.05 9.47
N TRP A 272 -1.25 19.10 9.14
CA TRP A 272 0.21 19.26 9.12
C TRP A 272 0.64 20.39 8.18
N GLY A 273 0.14 20.36 6.94
CA GLY A 273 0.47 21.36 5.94
C GLY A 273 -0.03 22.76 6.33
N LYS A 274 -1.26 22.87 6.88
CA LYS A 274 -1.77 24.15 7.37
C LYS A 274 -0.93 24.74 8.48
N ALA A 275 -0.43 23.92 9.40
CA ALA A 275 0.42 24.36 10.51
C ALA A 275 1.80 24.85 10.07
N LEU A 276 2.35 24.34 8.96
CA LEU A 276 3.63 24.74 8.39
C LEU A 276 3.54 25.89 7.36
N GLY A 277 2.33 26.23 6.91
CA GLY A 277 2.09 27.27 5.93
C GLY A 277 1.74 26.77 4.53
N GLU A 278 1.43 27.71 3.61
CA GLU A 278 0.87 27.37 2.29
C GLU A 278 1.75 26.43 1.46
N TRP A 279 3.06 26.68 1.40
CA TRP A 279 3.99 25.84 0.65
C TRP A 279 3.96 24.38 1.15
N ALA A 280 3.92 24.20 2.48
CA ALA A 280 3.87 22.90 3.11
C ALA A 280 2.50 22.24 2.92
N PHE A 281 1.43 23.02 2.89
CA PHE A 281 0.09 22.52 2.59
C PHE A 281 0.04 21.86 1.21
N PHE A 282 0.57 22.51 0.18
CA PHE A 282 0.64 21.92 -1.15
C PHE A 282 1.59 20.71 -1.22
N THR A 283 2.76 20.80 -0.60
CA THR A 283 3.76 19.72 -0.60
C THR A 283 3.22 18.48 0.11
N ALA A 284 2.66 18.64 1.32
CA ALA A 284 2.14 17.54 2.13
C ALA A 284 0.96 16.83 1.44
N ASN A 285 0.04 17.59 0.85
CA ASN A 285 -1.12 17.02 0.21
C ASN A 285 -0.81 16.44 -1.17
N THR A 286 0.18 16.95 -1.90
CA THR A 286 0.71 16.32 -3.11
C THR A 286 1.39 14.99 -2.77
N PHE A 287 2.20 14.94 -1.70
CA PHE A 287 2.73 13.69 -1.17
C PHE A 287 1.61 12.68 -0.87
N ALA A 288 0.56 13.09 -0.17
CA ALA A 288 -0.57 12.24 0.19
C ALA A 288 -1.31 11.70 -1.04
N LEU A 289 -1.55 12.52 -2.05
CA LEU A 289 -2.15 12.09 -3.32
C LEU A 289 -1.28 11.05 -4.03
N CYS A 290 0.04 11.29 -4.11
CA CYS A 290 0.99 10.34 -4.69
C CYS A 290 1.02 9.02 -3.92
N ALA A 291 1.05 9.07 -2.58
CA ALA A 291 1.02 7.89 -1.71
C ALA A 291 -0.26 7.06 -1.90
N MET A 292 -1.41 7.72 -1.94
CA MET A 292 -2.68 7.03 -2.17
C MET A 292 -2.78 6.46 -3.58
N LEU A 293 -2.22 7.13 -4.58
CA LEU A 293 -2.24 6.69 -5.97
C LEU A 293 -1.37 5.43 -6.17
N THR A 294 -0.14 5.44 -5.66
CA THR A 294 0.76 4.26 -5.75
C THR A 294 0.20 3.07 -5.00
N SER A 295 -0.34 3.29 -3.79
CA SER A 295 -0.98 2.23 -3.01
C SER A 295 -2.27 1.73 -3.65
N TYR A 296 -3.04 2.60 -4.33
CA TYR A 296 -4.21 2.19 -5.12
C TYR A 296 -3.81 1.23 -6.25
N TRP A 297 -2.70 1.52 -6.94
CA TRP A 297 -2.18 0.65 -8.00
C TRP A 297 -1.66 -0.68 -7.45
N GLY A 298 -0.91 -0.65 -6.35
CA GLY A 298 -0.36 -1.84 -5.72
C GLY A 298 -1.46 -2.80 -5.23
N LEU A 299 -2.37 -2.31 -4.41
CA LEU A 299 -3.48 -3.10 -3.86
C LEU A 299 -4.51 -3.49 -4.91
N GLY A 300 -4.92 -2.54 -5.74
CA GLY A 300 -5.88 -2.78 -6.81
C GLY A 300 -5.35 -3.76 -7.85
N GLY A 301 -4.06 -3.64 -8.21
CA GLY A 301 -3.37 -4.56 -9.10
C GLY A 301 -3.26 -5.96 -8.53
N SER A 302 -2.85 -6.09 -7.26
CA SER A 302 -2.79 -7.38 -6.57
C SER A 302 -4.16 -8.04 -6.44
N PHE A 303 -5.21 -7.28 -6.15
CA PHE A 303 -6.57 -7.82 -6.10
C PHE A 303 -7.06 -8.27 -7.48
N LEU A 304 -6.79 -7.48 -8.52
CA LEU A 304 -7.09 -7.84 -9.90
C LEU A 304 -6.41 -9.14 -10.30
N THR A 305 -5.11 -9.27 -10.05
CA THR A 305 -4.33 -10.48 -10.36
C THR A 305 -4.82 -11.68 -9.54
N ASN A 306 -5.20 -11.46 -8.27
CA ASN A 306 -5.74 -12.52 -7.41
C ASN A 306 -7.09 -13.07 -7.92
N ILE A 307 -7.93 -12.22 -8.53
CA ILE A 307 -9.16 -12.66 -9.20
C ILE A 307 -8.83 -13.54 -10.41
N PHE A 308 -7.87 -13.15 -11.26
CA PHE A 308 -7.47 -13.95 -12.40
C PHE A 308 -6.85 -15.29 -11.98
N ASP A 309 -6.00 -15.30 -10.95
CA ASP A 309 -5.41 -16.52 -10.40
C ASP A 309 -6.45 -17.46 -9.81
N LYS A 310 -7.48 -16.94 -9.14
CA LYS A 310 -8.55 -17.74 -8.54
C LYS A 310 -9.56 -18.27 -9.55
N PHE A 311 -9.88 -17.47 -10.58
CA PHE A 311 -10.91 -17.77 -11.56
C PHE A 311 -10.36 -17.98 -12.97
N HIS A 312 -9.51 -18.99 -13.16
CA HIS A 312 -8.88 -19.33 -14.44
C HIS A 312 -9.86 -19.45 -15.63
N LYS A 313 -11.14 -19.75 -15.35
CA LYS A 313 -12.20 -19.83 -16.38
C LYS A 313 -12.55 -18.49 -17.04
N LEU A 314 -12.18 -17.36 -16.43
CA LEU A 314 -12.40 -16.04 -17.01
C LEU A 314 -11.54 -15.79 -18.27
N GLY A 315 -10.50 -16.58 -18.44
CA GLY A 315 -9.53 -16.45 -19.53
C GLY A 315 -8.34 -15.56 -19.15
N PRO A 316 -7.38 -15.40 -20.06
CA PRO A 316 -6.13 -14.72 -19.76
C PRO A 316 -6.35 -13.22 -19.51
N GLU A 317 -5.53 -12.66 -18.62
CA GLU A 317 -5.51 -11.23 -18.28
C GLU A 317 -5.27 -10.32 -19.51
N SER A 318 -4.59 -10.83 -20.52
CA SER A 318 -4.32 -10.13 -21.78
C SER A 318 -5.55 -9.83 -22.64
N ARG A 319 -6.72 -10.45 -22.37
CA ARG A 319 -7.96 -10.15 -23.12
C ARG A 319 -8.60 -8.85 -22.66
N PRO A 320 -8.71 -7.80 -23.52
CA PRO A 320 -9.18 -6.47 -23.10
C PRO A 320 -10.58 -6.48 -22.45
N LYS A 321 -11.52 -7.28 -22.98
CA LYS A 321 -12.88 -7.38 -22.43
C LYS A 321 -12.90 -8.00 -21.03
N THR A 322 -12.13 -9.09 -20.83
CA THR A 322 -12.04 -9.76 -19.53
C THR A 322 -11.36 -8.88 -18.50
N ARG A 323 -10.27 -8.21 -18.91
CA ARG A 323 -9.56 -7.26 -18.06
C ARG A 323 -10.45 -6.10 -17.64
N LEU A 324 -11.22 -5.51 -18.57
CA LEU A 324 -12.17 -4.44 -18.27
C LEU A 324 -13.26 -4.90 -17.29
N LEU A 325 -13.79 -6.11 -17.46
CA LEU A 325 -14.78 -6.67 -16.54
C LEU A 325 -14.22 -6.83 -15.12
N VAL A 326 -13.03 -7.43 -14.99
CA VAL A 326 -12.38 -7.62 -13.69
C VAL A 326 -12.01 -6.28 -13.06
N LEU A 327 -11.51 -5.32 -13.85
CA LEU A 327 -11.26 -3.97 -13.37
C LEU A 327 -12.54 -3.30 -12.86
N ALA A 328 -13.65 -3.45 -13.55
CA ALA A 328 -14.93 -2.92 -13.10
C ALA A 328 -15.35 -3.53 -11.75
N ILE A 329 -15.16 -4.83 -11.55
CA ILE A 329 -15.43 -5.51 -10.27
C ILE A 329 -14.53 -4.98 -9.15
N VAL A 330 -13.26 -4.71 -9.44
CA VAL A 330 -12.28 -4.22 -8.46
C VAL A 330 -12.50 -2.74 -8.12
N ALA A 331 -12.76 -1.90 -9.12
CA ALA A 331 -12.68 -0.45 -8.97
C ALA A 331 -14.04 0.23 -8.77
N LEU A 332 -15.15 -0.26 -9.38
CA LEU A 332 -16.44 0.42 -9.30
C LEU A 332 -17.10 0.34 -7.92
N PRO A 333 -17.15 -0.82 -7.20
CA PRO A 333 -17.78 -0.85 -5.89
C PRO A 333 -17.10 0.10 -4.88
N PRO A 334 -15.76 0.11 -4.74
CA PRO A 334 -15.08 1.09 -3.89
C PRO A 334 -15.35 2.54 -4.33
N PHE A 335 -15.39 2.80 -5.64
CA PHE A 335 -15.68 4.14 -6.17
C PHE A 335 -17.09 4.62 -5.76
N VAL A 336 -18.10 3.79 -5.95
CA VAL A 336 -19.50 4.14 -5.60
C VAL A 336 -19.63 4.43 -4.10
N LEU A 337 -18.99 3.62 -3.24
CA LEU A 337 -19.02 3.81 -1.80
C LEU A 337 -18.27 5.09 -1.36
N ALA A 338 -17.14 5.39 -1.97
CA ALA A 338 -16.41 6.63 -1.69
C ALA A 338 -17.17 7.86 -2.20
N TYR A 339 -17.71 7.81 -3.43
CA TYR A 339 -18.48 8.89 -4.04
C TYR A 339 -19.76 9.23 -3.26
N SER A 340 -20.46 8.20 -2.77
CA SER A 340 -21.70 8.40 -1.99
C SER A 340 -21.46 8.98 -0.60
N GLY A 341 -20.20 8.97 -0.09
CA GLY A 341 -19.88 9.40 1.25
C GLY A 341 -20.39 8.48 2.37
N LEU A 342 -20.92 7.29 2.03
CA LEU A 342 -21.44 6.33 3.00
C LEU A 342 -20.36 5.79 3.93
N VAL A 343 -19.11 5.69 3.43
CA VAL A 343 -17.98 5.20 4.20
C VAL A 343 -16.90 6.28 4.21
N GLY A 344 -16.61 6.82 5.41
CA GLY A 344 -15.55 7.80 5.60
C GLY A 344 -14.15 7.17 5.48
N PHE A 345 -13.13 8.02 5.29
CA PHE A 345 -11.74 7.63 5.10
C PHE A 345 -11.22 6.66 6.18
N VAL A 346 -11.33 7.03 7.45
CA VAL A 346 -10.83 6.21 8.57
C VAL A 346 -11.67 4.96 8.79
N ASN A 347 -13.00 5.06 8.63
CA ASN A 347 -13.89 3.91 8.77
C ASN A 347 -13.61 2.83 7.71
N ALA A 348 -13.26 3.24 6.48
CA ALA A 348 -12.86 2.33 5.41
C ALA A 348 -11.59 1.54 5.78
N LEU A 349 -10.62 2.21 6.42
CA LEU A 349 -9.40 1.57 6.91
C LEU A 349 -9.66 0.58 8.04
N TYR A 350 -10.52 0.92 9.00
CA TYR A 350 -10.93 0.00 10.05
C TYR A 350 -11.65 -1.22 9.47
N PHE A 351 -12.54 -1.03 8.51
CA PHE A 351 -13.20 -2.14 7.82
C PHE A 351 -12.19 -3.06 7.12
N ALA A 352 -11.20 -2.49 6.44
CA ALA A 352 -10.16 -3.24 5.76
C ALA A 352 -9.38 -4.18 6.69
N VAL A 353 -9.12 -3.75 7.93
CA VAL A 353 -8.35 -4.55 8.91
C VAL A 353 -9.22 -5.51 9.68
N GLN A 354 -10.41 -5.08 10.10
CA GLN A 354 -11.28 -5.86 10.98
C GLN A 354 -11.81 -7.12 10.29
N TRP A 355 -11.99 -7.08 8.99
CA TRP A 355 -12.63 -8.14 8.20
C TRP A 355 -11.74 -8.71 7.08
N GLY A 356 -10.60 -8.09 6.78
CA GLY A 356 -9.56 -8.56 5.86
C GLY A 356 -8.46 -9.33 6.56
#